data_961c88db62d29830633832c081c42b3c
#
_entry.id   961c88db62d29830633832c081c42b3c
#
_cell.length_a   1.000
_cell.length_b   1.000
_cell.length_c   1.000
_cell.angle_alpha   90.00
_cell.angle_beta   90.00
_cell.angle_gamma   90.00
#
_symmetry.space_group_name_H-M   'P 1'
#
loop_
_entity.id
_entity.type
_entity.pdbx_description
1 polymer ?
#
loop_
_entity_poly.entity_id
_entity_poly.type
_entity_poly.pdbx_seq_one_letter_code
_entity_poly.pdbx_strand_id
1 'polypeptide(L)'
;MAEVAALLEQERARAPKERFYARRPPYPLRVFSKPYPERYEPQAFVQYNGRKGSATEHVSKFIDTLGLYVADEDLCLQEFFKSLCDRAYTWYIGLKPGPIPTWDDMVDVFCTKYFHGEETVTLATL
;
A
#
# COMPACT_ATOMS: atom_id res chain seq x y z
N MET A 1 14.09 -33.52 18.36
CA MET A 1 12.89 -32.82 17.84
C MET A 1 12.47 -31.66 18.71
N ALA A 2 12.43 -31.84 20.02
CA ALA A 2 12.09 -30.74 20.91
C ALA A 2 13.08 -29.56 20.80
N GLU A 3 14.34 -29.88 20.58
CA GLU A 3 15.36 -28.84 20.43
C GLU A 3 15.16 -27.98 19.21
N VAL A 4 14.73 -28.59 18.11
CA VAL A 4 14.47 -27.87 16.88
C VAL A 4 13.29 -26.92 17.07
N ALA A 5 12.25 -27.37 17.74
CA ALA A 5 11.09 -26.55 18.02
C ALA A 5 11.47 -25.35 18.89
N ALA A 6 12.32 -25.59 19.90
CA ALA A 6 12.78 -24.54 20.80
C ALA A 6 13.61 -23.50 20.05
N LEU A 7 14.45 -23.95 19.12
CA LEU A 7 15.25 -23.03 18.31
C LEU A 7 14.37 -22.17 17.41
N LEU A 8 13.34 -22.76 16.82
CA LEU A 8 12.41 -22.03 16.00
C LEU A 8 11.66 -20.97 16.81
N GLU A 9 11.27 -21.32 18.02
CA GLU A 9 10.62 -20.39 18.93
C GLU A 9 11.54 -19.22 19.26
N GLN A 10 12.79 -19.51 19.54
CA GLN A 10 13.78 -18.49 19.86
C GLN A 10 14.01 -17.58 18.65
N GLU A 11 14.08 -18.16 17.46
CA GLU A 11 14.25 -17.38 16.23
C GLU A 11 13.10 -16.38 16.05
N ARG A 12 11.89 -16.87 16.25
CA ARG A 12 10.72 -16.01 16.12
C ARG A 12 10.73 -14.87 17.15
N ALA A 13 11.10 -15.21 18.36
CA ALA A 13 11.12 -14.24 19.46
C ALA A 13 12.20 -13.21 19.27
N ARG A 14 13.36 -13.62 18.74
CA ARG A 14 14.49 -12.73 18.57
C ARG A 14 14.44 -11.90 17.31
N ALA A 15 13.57 -12.24 16.38
CA ALA A 15 13.56 -11.61 15.07
C ALA A 15 12.31 -10.76 14.85
N PRO A 16 12.11 -9.69 15.63
CA PRO A 16 10.99 -8.79 15.39
C PRO A 16 11.04 -8.18 13.99
N LYS A 17 12.23 -8.13 13.40
CA LYS A 17 12.37 -7.63 12.03
C LYS A 17 11.63 -8.51 11.04
N GLU A 18 11.69 -9.82 11.22
CA GLU A 18 10.98 -10.72 10.34
C GLU A 18 9.48 -10.53 10.44
N ARG A 19 8.99 -10.31 11.66
CA ARG A 19 7.58 -10.01 11.87
C ARG A 19 7.21 -8.69 11.22
N PHE A 20 8.13 -7.74 11.24
CA PHE A 20 7.91 -6.46 10.61
C PHE A 20 7.69 -6.63 9.11
N TYR A 21 8.53 -7.42 8.47
CA TYR A 21 8.38 -7.67 7.04
C TYR A 21 7.16 -8.52 6.71
N ALA A 22 6.71 -9.31 7.66
CA ALA A 22 5.54 -10.15 7.48
C ALA A 22 4.28 -9.53 8.07
N ARG A 23 4.32 -8.22 8.36
CA ARG A 23 3.18 -7.57 8.97
C ARG A 23 1.96 -7.63 8.09
N ARG A 24 0.83 -7.48 8.73
CA ARG A 24 -0.45 -7.50 8.03
C ARG A 24 -0.66 -6.21 7.25
N PRO A 25 -1.21 -6.29 6.05
CA PRO A 25 -1.54 -5.11 5.28
C PRO A 25 -2.74 -4.37 5.86
N PRO A 26 -2.95 -3.09 5.46
CA PRO A 26 -4.06 -2.31 5.97
C PRO A 26 -5.42 -2.73 5.42
N TYR A 27 -5.48 -3.64 4.48
CA TYR A 27 -6.72 -4.15 3.91
C TYR A 27 -7.05 -5.54 4.47
N PRO A 28 -8.31 -5.98 4.32
CA PRO A 28 -8.74 -7.25 4.92
C PRO A 28 -7.99 -8.47 4.41
N LEU A 29 -7.96 -9.50 5.22
CA LEU A 29 -7.29 -10.73 4.88
C LEU A 29 -7.81 -11.36 3.58
N ARG A 30 -9.10 -11.20 3.29
CA ARG A 30 -9.67 -11.71 2.04
C ARG A 30 -8.95 -11.14 0.81
N VAL A 31 -8.53 -9.88 0.89
CA VAL A 31 -7.80 -9.23 -0.20
C VAL A 31 -6.36 -9.73 -0.22
N PHE A 32 -5.74 -9.79 0.95
CA PHE A 32 -4.36 -10.24 1.07
C PHE A 32 -4.19 -11.67 0.53
N SER A 33 -5.18 -12.53 0.80
CA SER A 33 -5.11 -13.92 0.40
C SER A 33 -5.46 -14.17 -1.06
N LYS A 34 -5.98 -13.16 -1.74
CA LYS A 34 -6.39 -13.32 -3.13
C LYS A 34 -5.17 -13.39 -4.04
N PRO A 35 -5.06 -14.42 -4.89
CA PRO A 35 -3.93 -14.51 -5.79
C PRO A 35 -4.00 -13.43 -6.86
N TYR A 36 -2.85 -13.08 -7.41
CA TYR A 36 -2.80 -12.15 -8.54
C TYR A 36 -3.47 -12.78 -9.75
N PRO A 37 -4.01 -11.96 -10.65
CA PRO A 37 -4.56 -12.48 -11.90
C PRO A 37 -3.50 -13.30 -12.65
N GLU A 38 -3.95 -14.36 -13.30
CA GLU A 38 -3.05 -15.35 -13.91
C GLU A 38 -2.01 -14.77 -14.86
N ARG A 39 -2.39 -13.76 -15.62
CA ARG A 39 -1.49 -13.15 -16.61
C ARG A 39 -0.96 -11.80 -16.20
N TYR A 40 -1.17 -11.42 -14.96
CA TYR A 40 -0.70 -10.14 -14.50
C TYR A 40 0.82 -10.16 -14.31
N GLU A 41 1.49 -9.19 -14.91
CA GLU A 41 2.92 -9.00 -14.72
C GLU A 41 3.15 -7.78 -13.84
N PRO A 42 4.07 -7.89 -12.87
CA PRO A 42 4.35 -6.75 -11.99
C PRO A 42 4.75 -5.52 -12.80
N GLN A 43 4.25 -4.38 -12.39
CA GLN A 43 4.49 -3.11 -13.07
C GLN A 43 5.51 -2.26 -12.33
N ALA A 44 6.21 -1.43 -13.08
CA ALA A 44 7.09 -0.43 -12.50
C ALA A 44 6.29 0.86 -12.32
N PHE A 45 5.87 1.13 -11.09
CA PHE A 45 5.04 2.29 -10.81
C PHE A 45 5.88 3.55 -10.60
N VAL A 46 5.33 4.69 -11.03
CA VAL A 46 5.89 5.99 -10.68
C VAL A 46 5.84 6.13 -9.17
N GLN A 47 6.91 6.61 -8.56
CA GLN A 47 7.03 6.66 -7.11
C GLN A 47 6.56 8.00 -6.54
N TYR A 48 5.89 7.93 -5.40
CA TYR A 48 5.47 9.11 -4.66
C TYR A 48 6.16 9.10 -3.29
N ASN A 49 6.85 10.19 -2.97
CA ASN A 49 7.65 10.24 -1.76
C ASN A 49 6.97 10.92 -0.56
N GLY A 50 5.79 11.49 -0.77
CA GLY A 50 5.08 12.16 0.31
C GLY A 50 5.52 13.60 0.55
N ARG A 51 6.45 14.11 -0.24
CA ARG A 51 6.99 15.47 -0.06
C ARG A 51 6.59 16.42 -1.18
N LYS A 52 6.59 15.93 -2.40
CA LYS A 52 6.32 16.75 -3.57
C LYS A 52 5.24 16.13 -4.43
N GLY A 53 4.49 16.98 -5.08
CA GLY A 53 3.49 16.55 -6.01
C GLY A 53 2.13 16.33 -5.39
N SER A 54 1.15 16.15 -6.24
CA SER A 54 -0.23 15.96 -5.83
C SER A 54 -0.53 14.48 -5.59
N ALA A 55 -1.16 14.19 -4.47
CA ALA A 55 -1.61 12.82 -4.17
C ALA A 55 -2.62 12.35 -5.22
N THR A 56 -3.53 13.23 -5.60
CA THR A 56 -4.54 12.90 -6.62
C THR A 56 -3.89 12.56 -7.95
N GLU A 57 -2.90 13.33 -8.35
CA GLU A 57 -2.17 13.06 -9.57
C GLU A 57 -1.44 11.73 -9.49
N HIS A 58 -0.86 11.43 -8.33
CA HIS A 58 -0.17 10.16 -8.14
C HIS A 58 -1.12 8.98 -8.32
N VAL A 59 -2.31 9.06 -7.73
CA VAL A 59 -3.32 8.01 -7.89
C VAL A 59 -3.65 7.82 -9.38
N SER A 60 -3.78 8.92 -10.11
CA SER A 60 -4.05 8.84 -11.55
C SER A 60 -2.94 8.12 -12.30
N LYS A 61 -1.69 8.42 -11.96
CA LYS A 61 -0.55 7.74 -12.59
C LYS A 61 -0.50 6.26 -12.26
N PHE A 62 -0.85 5.92 -11.03
CA PHE A 62 -0.92 4.53 -10.60
C PHE A 62 -1.99 3.77 -11.40
N ILE A 63 -3.17 4.36 -11.52
CA ILE A 63 -4.28 3.79 -12.28
C ILE A 63 -3.89 3.61 -13.74
N ASP A 64 -3.26 4.63 -14.33
CA ASP A 64 -2.83 4.56 -15.72
C ASP A 64 -1.84 3.42 -15.94
N THR A 65 -0.94 3.20 -15.00
CA THR A 65 0.05 2.12 -15.10
C THR A 65 -0.62 0.76 -15.04
N LEU A 66 -1.64 0.59 -14.20
CA LEU A 66 -2.37 -0.68 -14.13
C LEU A 66 -3.18 -0.95 -15.39
N GLY A 67 -3.63 0.09 -16.07
CA GLY A 67 -4.36 -0.05 -17.32
C GLY A 67 -5.62 -0.88 -17.17
N LEU A 68 -5.71 -1.97 -17.94
CA LEU A 68 -6.90 -2.81 -17.94
C LEU A 68 -7.18 -3.47 -16.58
N TYR A 69 -6.17 -3.60 -15.75
CA TYR A 69 -6.32 -4.24 -14.44
C TYR A 69 -6.96 -3.34 -13.39
N VAL A 70 -7.21 -2.08 -13.72
CA VAL A 70 -7.77 -1.14 -12.75
C VAL A 70 -9.16 -1.56 -12.28
N ALA A 71 -9.86 -2.36 -13.06
CA ALA A 71 -11.19 -2.86 -12.66
C ALA A 71 -11.10 -3.87 -11.51
N ASP A 72 -9.93 -4.43 -11.27
CA ASP A 72 -9.70 -5.34 -10.15
C ASP A 72 -9.28 -4.52 -8.94
N GLU A 73 -10.26 -4.13 -8.12
CA GLU A 73 -10.00 -3.27 -6.96
C GLU A 73 -9.08 -3.94 -5.94
N ASP A 74 -9.19 -5.25 -5.79
CA ASP A 74 -8.34 -5.98 -4.85
C ASP A 74 -6.89 -5.92 -5.31
N LEU A 75 -6.64 -6.01 -6.61
CA LEU A 75 -5.31 -5.86 -7.15
C LEU A 75 -4.78 -4.45 -6.91
N CYS A 76 -5.61 -3.45 -7.09
CA CYS A 76 -5.21 -2.07 -6.80
C CYS A 76 -4.72 -1.93 -5.37
N LEU A 77 -5.48 -2.51 -4.42
CA LEU A 77 -5.08 -2.50 -3.01
C LEU A 77 -3.75 -3.23 -2.79
N GLN A 78 -3.59 -4.38 -3.41
CA GLN A 78 -2.38 -5.18 -3.23
C GLN A 78 -1.14 -4.52 -3.80
N GLU A 79 -1.28 -3.73 -4.85
CA GLU A 79 -0.14 -3.15 -5.56
C GLU A 79 0.22 -1.73 -5.15
N PHE A 80 -0.69 -1.02 -4.51
CA PHE A 80 -0.51 0.41 -4.26
C PHE A 80 0.78 0.74 -3.49
N PHE A 81 1.13 -0.08 -2.49
CA PHE A 81 2.31 0.21 -1.68
C PHE A 81 3.59 0.25 -2.53
N LYS A 82 3.61 -0.45 -3.66
CA LYS A 82 4.79 -0.47 -4.53
C LYS A 82 5.04 0.86 -5.22
N SER A 83 4.04 1.74 -5.22
CA SER A 83 4.17 3.07 -5.80
C SER A 83 4.60 4.13 -4.79
N LEU A 84 4.84 3.73 -3.55
CA LEU A 84 5.17 4.66 -2.46
C LEU A 84 6.61 4.47 -2.01
N CYS A 85 7.28 5.59 -1.72
CA CYS A 85 8.63 5.56 -1.21
C CYS A 85 8.80 6.61 -0.12
N ASP A 86 9.91 6.59 0.58
CA ASP A 86 10.26 7.57 1.62
C ASP A 86 9.13 7.75 2.63
N ARG A 87 8.67 8.98 2.85
CA ARG A 87 7.65 9.28 3.83
C ARG A 87 6.32 8.61 3.52
N ALA A 88 5.97 8.52 2.26
CA ALA A 88 4.72 7.90 1.86
C ALA A 88 4.73 6.41 2.19
N TYR A 89 5.85 5.75 1.93
CA TYR A 89 5.99 4.35 2.29
C TYR A 89 5.94 4.16 3.79
N THR A 90 6.65 5.00 4.55
CA THR A 90 6.66 4.93 6.00
C THR A 90 5.25 5.10 6.58
N TRP A 91 4.50 6.04 6.03
CA TRP A 91 3.11 6.23 6.43
C TRP A 91 2.28 4.98 6.17
N TYR A 92 2.44 4.40 4.97
CA TYR A 92 1.67 3.23 4.58
C TYR A 92 1.91 2.05 5.53
N ILE A 93 3.17 1.78 5.83
CA ILE A 93 3.51 0.64 6.68
C ILE A 93 3.10 0.85 8.14
N GLY A 94 2.78 2.07 8.52
CA GLY A 94 2.27 2.38 9.85
C GLY A 94 0.77 2.27 9.99
N LEU A 95 0.05 1.99 8.90
CA LEU A 95 -1.41 1.85 8.96
C LEU A 95 -1.80 0.59 9.73
N LYS A 96 -2.93 0.67 10.43
CA LYS A 96 -3.43 -0.49 11.17
C LYS A 96 -3.83 -1.60 10.21
N PRO A 97 -3.63 -2.86 10.61
CA PRO A 97 -4.06 -3.98 9.75
C PRO A 97 -5.57 -4.03 9.61
N GLY A 98 -6.04 -4.18 8.39
CA GLY A 98 -7.39 -4.59 8.09
C GLY A 98 -8.49 -3.57 7.90
N PRO A 99 -8.35 -2.28 8.30
CA PRO A 99 -9.51 -1.37 8.29
C PRO A 99 -9.87 -0.77 6.94
N ILE A 100 -9.07 -0.97 5.90
CA ILE A 100 -9.33 -0.36 4.59
C ILE A 100 -9.84 -1.44 3.64
N PRO A 101 -11.18 -1.56 3.47
CA PRO A 101 -11.75 -2.69 2.74
C PRO A 101 -11.81 -2.54 1.23
N THR A 102 -11.76 -1.32 0.70
CA THR A 102 -11.91 -1.09 -0.74
C THR A 102 -10.83 -0.16 -1.26
N TRP A 103 -10.67 -0.18 -2.57
CA TRP A 103 -9.74 0.72 -3.23
C TRP A 103 -10.16 2.18 -3.05
N ASP A 104 -11.45 2.48 -3.10
CA ASP A 104 -11.93 3.85 -2.88
C ASP A 104 -11.55 4.34 -1.49
N ASP A 105 -11.67 3.48 -0.49
CA ASP A 105 -11.28 3.85 0.88
C ASP A 105 -9.79 4.13 0.96
N MET A 106 -8.96 3.35 0.28
CA MET A 106 -7.52 3.57 0.27
C MET A 106 -7.19 4.91 -0.38
N VAL A 107 -7.83 5.23 -1.49
CA VAL A 107 -7.64 6.52 -2.18
C VAL A 107 -8.02 7.66 -1.25
N ASP A 108 -9.15 7.55 -0.55
CA ASP A 108 -9.58 8.58 0.39
C ASP A 108 -8.57 8.79 1.51
N VAL A 109 -8.10 7.71 2.12
CA VAL A 109 -7.14 7.79 3.22
C VAL A 109 -5.84 8.42 2.74
N PHE A 110 -5.37 7.98 1.59
CA PHE A 110 -4.12 8.47 1.03
C PHE A 110 -4.21 9.96 0.66
N CYS A 111 -5.24 10.31 -0.07
CA CYS A 111 -5.42 11.70 -0.53
C CYS A 111 -5.67 12.64 0.65
N THR A 112 -6.36 12.17 1.69
CA THR A 112 -6.55 12.97 2.90
C THR A 112 -5.22 13.20 3.61
N LYS A 113 -4.40 12.16 3.71
CA LYS A 113 -3.09 12.28 4.36
C LYS A 113 -2.19 13.26 3.65
N TYR A 114 -2.19 13.22 2.33
CA TYR A 114 -1.28 14.03 1.52
C TYR A 114 -1.97 15.18 0.81
N PHE A 115 -3.05 15.69 1.41
CA PHE A 115 -3.69 16.89 0.94
C PHE A 115 -2.76 18.08 1.22
N HIS A 116 -2.36 18.77 0.18
CA HIS A 116 -1.48 19.93 0.29
C HIS A 116 -2.26 21.22 0.09
N GLY A 117 -1.78 22.29 0.71
CA GLY A 117 -2.39 23.59 0.54
C GLY A 117 -2.49 24.03 -0.92
N GLU A 118 -1.58 23.54 -1.75
CA GLU A 118 -1.60 23.82 -3.18
C GLU A 118 -2.88 23.35 -3.83
N GLU A 119 -3.37 22.18 -3.44
CA GLU A 119 -4.61 21.65 -3.99
C GLU A 119 -5.77 22.54 -3.61
N THR A 120 -5.77 23.03 -2.38
CA THR A 120 -6.79 23.96 -1.91
C THR A 120 -6.73 25.26 -2.70
N VAL A 121 -5.54 25.78 -2.90
CA VAL A 121 -5.34 27.01 -3.67
C VAL A 121 -5.84 26.82 -5.11
N THR A 122 -5.52 25.70 -5.71
CA THR A 122 -5.97 25.41 -7.05
C THR A 122 -7.49 25.40 -7.14
N LEU A 123 -8.13 24.76 -6.17
CA LEU A 123 -9.58 24.72 -6.12
C LEU A 123 -10.18 26.10 -5.92
N ALA A 124 -9.53 26.90 -5.11
CA ALA A 124 -10.00 28.24 -4.83
C ALA A 124 -9.91 29.16 -6.06
N THR A 125 -8.97 28.91 -6.93
CA THR A 125 -8.81 29.73 -8.13
C THR A 125 -9.75 29.32 -9.25
N LEU A 126 -10.36 28.21 -9.13
CA LEU A 126 -11.35 27.75 -10.10
C LEU A 126 -12.69 28.44 -9.85
#